data_4d5a4e35e5b6def40204cb5b19117a10
#
_entry.id   4d5a4e35e5b6def40204cb5b19117a10
#
_cell.length_a   1.000
_cell.length_b   1.000
_cell.length_c   1.000
_cell.angle_alpha   90.00
_cell.angle_beta   90.00
_cell.angle_gamma   90.00
#
_symmetry.space_group_name_H-M   'P 1'
#
loop_
_entity.id
_entity.type
_entity.pdbx_description
1 polymer ?
#
loop_
_entity_poly.entity_id
_entity_poly.type
_entity_poly.pdbx_seq_one_letter_code
_entity_poly.pdbx_strand_id
1 'polypeptide(L)'
;MSAISTTNAAEFRSVSLHRGDVLALDDVTLSLPLGQTTAVLGASGSGKSTLVQLIIGLLRPDSGMVKTLGEPIDFDNPRPMRKRIGYAIQDVSLFPHLDVRSNILLPAALSGWSRAEQTSRLDELLQLMRLPASVVDRYPHELSGGQQQRAGLCRAMVLRPELLLLDEPFSGLDTMTRKSIHEQFLDMQRQAPVSTVLVTHDPQEAINLSHDLVVIRRGRVQQYGPVSEVTGNPANDYVRDLCTALESLPVAGH
;
A
#
# COMPACT_ATOMS: atom_id res chain seq x y z
N MET A 1 -34.73 -5.66 7.22
CA MET A 1 -33.29 -6.08 7.29
C MET A 1 -32.50 -5.10 6.46
N SER A 2 -31.88 -4.11 7.13
CA SER A 2 -31.07 -3.10 6.46
C SER A 2 -29.81 -3.77 5.94
N ALA A 3 -29.57 -3.71 4.62
CA ALA A 3 -28.34 -4.15 4.02
C ALA A 3 -27.21 -3.31 4.67
N ILE A 4 -26.31 -3.97 5.39
CA ILE A 4 -25.06 -3.37 5.84
C ILE A 4 -24.33 -3.01 4.54
N SER A 5 -24.32 -1.71 4.22
CA SER A 5 -23.53 -1.18 3.13
C SER A 5 -22.07 -1.39 3.53
N THR A 6 -21.49 -2.52 3.13
CA THR A 6 -20.04 -2.75 3.24
C THR A 6 -19.37 -1.74 2.32
N THR A 7 -18.94 -0.63 2.89
CA THR A 7 -18.19 0.37 2.14
C THR A 7 -16.84 -0.23 1.80
N ASN A 8 -16.51 -0.34 0.50
CA ASN A 8 -15.23 -0.88 0.05
C ASN A 8 -14.15 0.22 0.06
N ALA A 9 -12.91 -0.18 0.33
CA ALA A 9 -11.73 0.68 0.17
C ALA A 9 -11.54 1.05 -1.30
N ALA A 10 -11.74 0.07 -2.19
CA ALA A 10 -11.76 0.28 -3.64
C ALA A 10 -12.70 -0.72 -4.31
N GLU A 11 -13.32 -0.32 -5.40
CA GLU A 11 -14.19 -1.16 -6.22
C GLU A 11 -13.88 -0.93 -7.71
N PHE A 12 -13.66 -1.99 -8.43
CA PHE A 12 -13.45 -2.03 -9.88
C PHE A 12 -14.60 -2.79 -10.53
N ARG A 13 -15.20 -2.23 -11.58
CA ARG A 13 -16.25 -2.87 -12.36
C ARG A 13 -15.87 -2.86 -13.83
N SER A 14 -15.50 -4.04 -14.36
CA SER A 14 -15.07 -4.27 -15.74
C SER A 14 -14.07 -3.23 -16.24
N VAL A 15 -13.02 -3.01 -15.44
CA VAL A 15 -12.01 -1.96 -15.69
C VAL A 15 -10.95 -2.46 -16.65
N SER A 16 -10.76 -1.74 -17.75
CA SER A 16 -9.63 -1.95 -18.66
C SER A 16 -8.85 -0.65 -18.85
N LEU A 17 -7.53 -0.79 -19.00
CA LEU A 17 -6.62 0.34 -19.19
C LEU A 17 -5.41 -0.03 -20.02
N HIS A 18 -5.12 0.74 -21.07
CA HIS A 18 -3.86 0.67 -21.81
C HIS A 18 -2.82 1.64 -21.26
N ARG A 19 -1.56 1.24 -21.32
CA ARG A 19 -0.38 2.07 -21.10
C ARG A 19 0.48 2.06 -22.37
N GLY A 20 0.27 3.03 -23.23
CA GLY A 20 0.75 2.95 -24.62
C GLY A 20 0.07 1.79 -25.33
N ASP A 21 0.85 0.92 -25.95
CA ASP A 21 0.35 -0.25 -26.69
C ASP A 21 0.09 -1.49 -25.78
N VAL A 22 0.36 -1.39 -24.48
CA VAL A 22 0.21 -2.51 -23.55
C VAL A 22 -1.11 -2.41 -22.80
N LEU A 23 -1.93 -3.44 -22.88
CA LEU A 23 -3.13 -3.61 -22.03
C LEU A 23 -2.68 -3.94 -20.62
N ALA A 24 -2.61 -2.91 -19.76
CA ALA A 24 -2.09 -3.02 -18.40
C ALA A 24 -3.10 -3.62 -17.41
N LEU A 25 -4.40 -3.36 -17.63
CA LEU A 25 -5.51 -4.02 -16.94
C LEU A 25 -6.55 -4.44 -17.97
N ASP A 26 -7.12 -5.63 -17.80
CA ASP A 26 -8.02 -6.28 -18.75
C ASP A 26 -9.25 -6.85 -18.02
N ASP A 27 -10.38 -6.15 -18.15
CA ASP A 27 -11.69 -6.49 -17.59
C ASP A 27 -11.63 -6.83 -16.08
N VAL A 28 -10.96 -5.97 -15.30
CA VAL A 28 -10.81 -6.18 -13.86
C VAL A 28 -12.12 -5.86 -13.16
N THR A 29 -12.70 -6.86 -12.48
CA THR A 29 -13.80 -6.70 -11.53
C THR A 29 -13.34 -7.19 -10.17
N LEU A 30 -13.28 -6.28 -9.17
CA LEU A 30 -12.67 -6.53 -7.87
C LEU A 30 -13.26 -5.56 -6.83
N SER A 31 -13.51 -6.05 -5.63
CA SER A 31 -13.93 -5.23 -4.49
C SER A 31 -13.00 -5.48 -3.31
N LEU A 32 -12.31 -4.44 -2.87
CA LEU A 32 -11.38 -4.49 -1.73
C LEU A 32 -12.09 -3.92 -0.50
N PRO A 33 -12.19 -4.69 0.60
CA PRO A 33 -12.94 -4.25 1.78
C PRO A 33 -12.21 -3.16 2.57
N LEU A 34 -12.98 -2.36 3.32
CA LEU A 34 -12.44 -1.46 4.35
C LEU A 34 -12.07 -2.21 5.62
N GLY A 35 -11.18 -1.61 6.43
CA GLY A 35 -10.87 -2.05 7.78
C GLY A 35 -9.82 -3.17 7.86
N GLN A 36 -9.26 -3.59 6.73
CA GLN A 36 -8.23 -4.65 6.71
C GLN A 36 -7.14 -4.39 5.67
N THR A 37 -6.09 -5.19 5.71
CA THR A 37 -5.03 -5.18 4.70
C THR A 37 -5.34 -6.19 3.61
N THR A 38 -5.37 -5.73 2.35
CA THR A 38 -5.41 -6.59 1.17
C THR A 38 -4.08 -6.50 0.42
N ALA A 39 -3.42 -7.62 0.20
CA ALA A 39 -2.23 -7.66 -0.65
C ALA A 39 -2.60 -7.88 -2.11
N VAL A 40 -1.85 -7.24 -3.00
CA VAL A 40 -1.89 -7.47 -4.46
C VAL A 40 -0.57 -8.05 -4.89
N LEU A 41 -0.57 -9.35 -5.19
CA LEU A 41 0.59 -10.15 -5.54
C LEU A 41 0.64 -10.45 -7.04
N GLY A 42 1.82 -10.40 -7.63
CA GLY A 42 2.04 -10.79 -9.02
C GLY A 42 3.44 -10.40 -9.51
N ALA A 43 3.85 -10.94 -10.64
CA ALA A 43 5.15 -10.64 -11.24
C ALA A 43 5.26 -9.16 -11.62
N SER A 44 6.50 -8.68 -11.86
CA SER A 44 6.73 -7.34 -12.41
C SER A 44 5.96 -7.16 -13.72
N GLY A 45 5.35 -6.00 -13.92
CA GLY A 45 4.55 -5.70 -15.11
C GLY A 45 3.16 -6.38 -15.16
N SER A 46 2.70 -7.03 -14.08
CA SER A 46 1.38 -7.68 -14.06
C SER A 46 0.18 -6.73 -13.94
N GLY A 47 0.39 -5.43 -13.66
CA GLY A 47 -0.67 -4.42 -13.51
C GLY A 47 -0.88 -3.91 -12.09
N LYS A 48 -0.10 -4.36 -11.09
CA LYS A 48 -0.27 -4.00 -9.66
C LYS A 48 -0.22 -2.49 -9.39
N SER A 49 0.86 -1.82 -9.82
CA SER A 49 1.00 -0.36 -9.63
C SER A 49 -0.04 0.42 -10.43
N THR A 50 -0.48 -0.10 -11.59
CA THR A 50 -1.57 0.48 -12.38
C THR A 50 -2.89 0.45 -11.59
N LEU A 51 -3.17 -0.66 -10.90
CA LEU A 51 -4.35 -0.79 -10.04
C LEU A 51 -4.33 0.25 -8.91
N VAL A 52 -3.19 0.41 -8.22
CA VAL A 52 -3.02 1.44 -7.16
C VAL A 52 -3.18 2.86 -7.74
N GLN A 53 -2.61 3.14 -8.90
CA GLN A 53 -2.71 4.46 -9.55
C GLN A 53 -4.15 4.80 -9.97
N LEU A 54 -4.96 3.80 -10.31
CA LEU A 54 -6.40 3.98 -10.52
C LEU A 54 -7.12 4.30 -9.22
N ILE A 55 -6.85 3.60 -8.12
CA ILE A 55 -7.47 3.84 -6.79
C ILE A 55 -7.28 5.29 -6.35
N ILE A 56 -6.06 5.85 -6.53
CA ILE A 56 -5.76 7.24 -6.13
C ILE A 56 -6.13 8.26 -7.22
N GLY A 57 -6.72 7.82 -8.33
CA GLY A 57 -7.12 8.71 -9.43
C GLY A 57 -5.96 9.38 -10.16
N LEU A 58 -4.76 8.77 -10.19
CA LEU A 58 -3.62 9.20 -11.02
C LEU A 58 -3.79 8.78 -12.48
N LEU A 59 -4.57 7.73 -12.72
CA LEU A 59 -4.94 7.24 -14.04
C LEU A 59 -6.46 7.21 -14.15
N ARG A 60 -6.94 7.42 -15.37
CA ARG A 60 -8.35 7.25 -15.74
C ARG A 60 -8.46 5.96 -16.54
N PRO A 61 -9.40 5.04 -16.24
CA PRO A 61 -9.57 3.83 -17.02
C PRO A 61 -10.10 4.14 -18.42
N ASP A 62 -9.78 3.29 -19.41
CA ASP A 62 -10.32 3.39 -20.76
C ASP A 62 -11.78 2.95 -20.79
N SER A 63 -12.11 1.94 -19.96
CA SER A 63 -13.47 1.44 -19.78
C SER A 63 -13.71 0.97 -18.34
N GLY A 64 -14.98 0.81 -17.99
CA GLY A 64 -15.40 0.39 -16.66
C GLY A 64 -15.46 1.55 -15.67
N MET A 65 -15.56 1.22 -14.38
CA MET A 65 -15.71 2.20 -13.30
C MET A 65 -14.84 1.83 -12.11
N VAL A 66 -14.19 2.85 -11.52
CA VAL A 66 -13.47 2.72 -10.25
C VAL A 66 -14.15 3.59 -9.20
N LYS A 67 -14.40 3.01 -8.02
CA LYS A 67 -14.77 3.76 -6.81
C LYS A 67 -13.67 3.62 -5.77
N THR A 68 -13.46 4.66 -5.01
CA THR A 68 -12.53 4.69 -3.88
C THR A 68 -13.24 5.24 -2.65
N LEU A 69 -13.13 4.54 -1.52
CA LEU A 69 -13.84 4.87 -0.27
C LEU A 69 -15.36 4.97 -0.47
N GLY A 70 -15.92 4.12 -1.34
CA GLY A 70 -17.34 4.07 -1.66
C GLY A 70 -17.82 5.10 -2.69
N GLU A 71 -16.98 6.02 -3.12
CA GLU A 71 -17.32 7.12 -4.01
C GLU A 71 -16.70 6.95 -5.40
N PRO A 72 -17.40 7.26 -6.51
CA PRO A 72 -16.78 7.36 -7.83
C PRO A 72 -15.67 8.41 -7.83
N ILE A 73 -14.59 8.13 -8.55
CA ILE A 73 -13.45 9.06 -8.62
C ILE A 73 -13.82 10.25 -9.51
N ASP A 74 -13.75 11.44 -8.94
CA ASP A 74 -13.78 12.69 -9.70
C ASP A 74 -12.37 12.97 -10.25
N PHE A 75 -12.14 12.60 -11.51
CA PHE A 75 -10.84 12.76 -12.16
C PHE A 75 -10.51 14.23 -12.48
N ASP A 76 -11.49 15.12 -12.47
CA ASP A 76 -11.29 16.54 -12.75
C ASP A 76 -10.90 17.28 -11.46
N ASN A 77 -11.34 16.78 -10.28
CA ASN A 77 -10.95 17.32 -8.98
C ASN A 77 -10.64 16.19 -7.96
N PRO A 78 -9.55 15.44 -8.11
CA PRO A 78 -9.24 14.31 -7.24
C PRO A 78 -8.66 14.72 -5.86
N ARG A 79 -8.39 16.01 -5.61
CA ARG A 79 -7.74 16.49 -4.39
C ARG A 79 -8.47 16.15 -3.09
N PRO A 80 -9.82 16.29 -2.96
CA PRO A 80 -10.52 15.94 -1.73
C PRO A 80 -10.36 14.46 -1.35
N MET A 81 -10.49 13.56 -2.32
CA MET A 81 -10.30 12.13 -2.13
C MET A 81 -8.85 11.81 -1.75
N ARG A 82 -7.85 12.38 -2.44
CA ARG A 82 -6.43 12.12 -2.17
C ARG A 82 -5.99 12.52 -0.77
N LYS A 83 -6.62 13.51 -0.13
CA LYS A 83 -6.35 13.88 1.27
C LYS A 83 -6.75 12.77 2.26
N ARG A 84 -7.67 11.90 1.88
CA ARG A 84 -8.13 10.75 2.67
C ARG A 84 -7.28 9.51 2.43
N ILE A 85 -6.31 9.56 1.51
CA ILE A 85 -5.47 8.44 1.10
C ILE A 85 -4.02 8.74 1.41
N GLY A 86 -3.36 7.84 2.13
CA GLY A 86 -1.90 7.81 2.25
C GLY A 86 -1.31 6.98 1.12
N TYR A 87 -0.26 7.48 0.48
CA TYR A 87 0.39 6.75 -0.61
C TYR A 87 1.91 6.72 -0.41
N ALA A 88 2.46 5.52 -0.28
CA ALA A 88 3.89 5.26 -0.31
C ALA A 88 4.23 4.53 -1.61
N ILE A 89 5.02 5.20 -2.46
CA ILE A 89 5.46 4.68 -3.76
C ILE A 89 6.70 3.80 -3.61
N GLN A 90 6.99 3.01 -4.63
CA GLN A 90 8.01 1.97 -4.67
C GLN A 90 9.38 2.41 -4.15
N ASP A 91 9.92 3.51 -4.57
CA ASP A 91 11.14 4.06 -3.96
C ASP A 91 10.73 5.03 -2.86
N VAL A 92 11.38 5.00 -1.71
CA VAL A 92 11.00 5.79 -0.50
C VAL A 92 10.73 7.26 -0.80
N SER A 93 11.25 7.75 -1.92
CA SER A 93 10.98 9.07 -2.55
C SER A 93 10.92 10.23 -1.55
N LEU A 94 11.75 10.18 -0.49
CA LEU A 94 11.93 11.36 0.34
C LEU A 94 12.59 12.46 -0.50
N PHE A 95 12.12 13.67 -0.34
CA PHE A 95 12.71 14.82 -1.01
C PHE A 95 14.13 15.03 -0.48
N PRO A 96 15.20 14.89 -1.28
CA PRO A 96 16.58 14.87 -0.81
C PRO A 96 17.04 16.23 -0.24
N HIS A 97 16.37 17.31 -0.61
CA HIS A 97 16.65 18.67 -0.18
C HIS A 97 15.85 19.11 1.07
N LEU A 98 15.00 18.23 1.60
CA LEU A 98 14.23 18.43 2.84
C LEU A 98 14.76 17.50 3.92
N ASP A 99 14.82 17.97 5.16
CA ASP A 99 15.04 17.10 6.31
C ASP A 99 13.88 16.12 6.53
N VAL A 100 14.04 15.16 7.44
CA VAL A 100 13.04 14.12 7.73
C VAL A 100 11.74 14.75 8.26
N ARG A 101 11.83 15.75 9.15
CA ARG A 101 10.69 16.49 9.69
C ARG A 101 9.85 17.08 8.56
N SER A 102 10.50 17.83 7.69
CA SER A 102 9.86 18.50 6.56
C SER A 102 9.28 17.51 5.57
N ASN A 103 9.97 16.39 5.31
CA ASN A 103 9.45 15.30 4.48
C ASN A 103 8.16 14.72 5.05
N ILE A 104 8.15 14.35 6.35
CA ILE A 104 6.98 13.75 7.00
C ILE A 104 5.80 14.72 7.03
N LEU A 105 6.06 15.99 7.37
CA LEU A 105 5.04 16.99 7.61
C LEU A 105 4.55 17.71 6.35
N LEU A 106 5.19 17.51 5.20
CA LEU A 106 4.84 18.22 3.95
C LEU A 106 3.35 18.13 3.61
N PRO A 107 2.69 16.95 3.64
CA PRO A 107 1.26 16.89 3.35
C PRO A 107 0.40 17.66 4.35
N ALA A 108 0.76 17.67 5.64
CA ALA A 108 0.07 18.41 6.67
C ALA A 108 0.22 19.92 6.48
N ALA A 109 1.44 20.40 6.17
CA ALA A 109 1.71 21.79 5.84
C ALA A 109 0.90 22.26 4.62
N LEU A 110 0.87 21.48 3.54
CA LEU A 110 0.08 21.76 2.34
C LEU A 110 -1.44 21.71 2.59
N SER A 111 -1.87 21.03 3.65
CA SER A 111 -3.26 20.94 4.07
C SER A 111 -3.66 22.04 5.06
N GLY A 112 -2.73 22.95 5.40
CA GLY A 112 -2.99 24.10 6.25
C GLY A 112 -3.01 23.80 7.75
N TRP A 113 -2.42 22.68 8.20
CA TRP A 113 -2.34 22.35 9.61
C TRP A 113 -1.45 23.36 10.38
N SER A 114 -1.85 23.73 11.57
CA SER A 114 -1.06 24.57 12.45
C SER A 114 0.24 23.88 12.88
N ARG A 115 1.24 24.65 13.31
CA ARG A 115 2.51 24.10 13.81
C ARG A 115 2.31 23.19 15.03
N ALA A 116 1.37 23.50 15.90
CA ALA A 116 1.06 22.67 17.06
C ALA A 116 0.51 21.29 16.66
N GLU A 117 -0.43 21.26 15.73
CA GLU A 117 -0.97 20.00 15.18
C GLU A 117 0.12 19.17 14.48
N GLN A 118 0.97 19.83 13.67
CA GLN A 118 2.08 19.19 12.99
C GLN A 118 3.06 18.56 13.99
N THR A 119 3.46 19.28 15.04
CA THR A 119 4.40 18.79 16.04
C THR A 119 3.82 17.60 16.79
N SER A 120 2.58 17.71 17.28
CA SER A 120 1.90 16.63 17.99
C SER A 120 1.78 15.37 17.13
N ARG A 121 1.44 15.55 15.83
CA ARG A 121 1.33 14.44 14.89
C ARG A 121 2.67 13.79 14.55
N LEU A 122 3.71 14.58 14.44
CA LEU A 122 5.07 14.06 14.23
C LEU A 122 5.48 13.15 15.38
N ASP A 123 5.33 13.63 16.63
CA ASP A 123 5.69 12.84 17.82
C ASP A 123 4.93 11.51 17.89
N GLU A 124 3.61 11.54 17.59
CA GLU A 124 2.78 10.35 17.50
C GLU A 124 3.32 9.34 16.45
N LEU A 125 3.66 9.83 15.25
CA LEU A 125 4.16 8.99 14.16
C LEU A 125 5.55 8.42 14.44
N LEU A 126 6.43 9.21 15.04
CA LEU A 126 7.77 8.75 15.44
C LEU A 126 7.69 7.59 16.45
N GLN A 127 6.79 7.69 17.41
CA GLN A 127 6.53 6.62 18.38
C GLN A 127 5.95 5.38 17.69
N LEU A 128 4.90 5.56 16.87
CA LEU A 128 4.21 4.48 16.16
C LEU A 128 5.17 3.69 15.27
N MET A 129 6.05 4.39 14.54
CA MET A 129 7.02 3.78 13.62
C MET A 129 8.39 3.50 14.26
N ARG A 130 8.54 3.68 15.59
CA ARG A 130 9.79 3.51 16.34
C ARG A 130 10.97 4.21 15.66
N LEU A 131 10.72 5.40 15.12
CA LEU A 131 11.74 6.22 14.49
C LEU A 131 12.35 7.16 15.54
N PRO A 132 13.67 7.10 15.79
CA PRO A 132 14.28 7.96 16.82
C PRO A 132 14.10 9.45 16.53
N ALA A 133 13.74 10.23 17.55
CA ALA A 133 13.60 11.67 17.39
C ALA A 133 14.89 12.36 16.91
N SER A 134 16.05 11.75 17.16
CA SER A 134 17.36 12.30 16.73
C SER A 134 17.58 12.31 15.22
N VAL A 135 16.68 11.66 14.42
CA VAL A 135 16.81 11.64 12.96
C VAL A 135 15.99 12.72 12.26
N VAL A 136 15.09 13.42 12.99
CA VAL A 136 14.12 14.33 12.35
C VAL A 136 14.75 15.54 11.65
N ASP A 137 15.92 15.98 12.13
CA ASP A 137 16.64 17.11 11.56
C ASP A 137 17.77 16.67 10.58
N ARG A 138 17.83 15.35 10.26
CA ARG A 138 18.75 14.80 9.26
C ARG A 138 18.12 14.81 7.86
N TYR A 139 18.98 14.78 6.85
CA TYR A 139 18.57 14.63 5.46
C TYR A 139 18.47 13.14 5.07
N PRO A 140 17.71 12.79 4.02
CA PRO A 140 17.52 11.40 3.60
C PRO A 140 18.82 10.60 3.39
N HIS A 141 19.85 11.22 2.82
CA HIS A 141 21.15 10.58 2.57
C HIS A 141 21.94 10.21 3.85
N GLU A 142 21.55 10.76 5.01
CA GLU A 142 22.17 10.47 6.32
C GLU A 142 21.44 9.35 7.07
N LEU A 143 20.38 8.78 6.47
CA LEU A 143 19.55 7.74 7.06
C LEU A 143 19.90 6.36 6.52
N SER A 144 19.76 5.32 7.35
CA SER A 144 19.70 3.94 6.85
C SER A 144 18.44 3.73 5.98
N GLY A 145 18.47 2.73 5.07
CA GLY A 145 17.32 2.38 4.24
C GLY A 145 16.04 2.14 5.06
N GLY A 146 16.15 1.44 6.18
CA GLY A 146 15.03 1.21 7.08
C GLY A 146 14.49 2.48 7.76
N GLN A 147 15.36 3.46 8.07
CA GLN A 147 14.92 4.76 8.58
C GLN A 147 14.22 5.58 7.50
N GLN A 148 14.75 5.57 6.27
CA GLN A 148 14.08 6.21 5.13
C GLN A 148 12.69 5.62 4.89
N GLN A 149 12.56 4.30 4.93
CA GLN A 149 11.30 3.59 4.75
C GLN A 149 10.27 4.00 5.80
N ARG A 150 10.66 4.02 7.09
CA ARG A 150 9.79 4.43 8.19
C ARG A 150 9.37 5.89 8.04
N ALA A 151 10.28 6.78 7.64
CA ALA A 151 9.94 8.18 7.37
C ALA A 151 8.95 8.32 6.20
N GLY A 152 9.09 7.51 5.15
CA GLY A 152 8.13 7.44 4.04
C GLY A 152 6.74 6.98 4.48
N LEU A 153 6.66 5.98 5.34
CA LEU A 153 5.40 5.52 5.94
C LEU A 153 4.79 6.59 6.85
N CYS A 154 5.60 7.27 7.69
CA CYS A 154 5.12 8.40 8.49
C CYS A 154 4.50 9.49 7.60
N ARG A 155 5.16 9.85 6.48
CA ARG A 155 4.64 10.84 5.53
C ARG A 155 3.31 10.41 4.92
N ALA A 156 3.17 9.13 4.55
CA ALA A 156 1.93 8.60 4.01
C ALA A 156 0.78 8.63 5.04
N MET A 157 1.11 8.50 6.33
CA MET A 157 0.14 8.45 7.42
C MET A 157 -0.16 9.80 8.10
N VAL A 158 0.55 10.87 7.74
CA VAL A 158 0.47 12.14 8.49
C VAL A 158 -0.95 12.72 8.53
N LEU A 159 -1.71 12.63 7.46
CA LEU A 159 -3.08 13.15 7.36
C LEU A 159 -4.16 12.24 7.99
N ARG A 160 -3.79 11.18 8.72
CA ARG A 160 -4.72 10.18 9.26
C ARG A 160 -5.61 9.59 8.16
N PRO A 161 -5.03 8.96 7.13
CA PRO A 161 -5.78 8.47 5.98
C PRO A 161 -6.77 7.37 6.37
N GLU A 162 -7.87 7.27 5.61
CA GLU A 162 -8.84 6.18 5.69
C GLU A 162 -8.37 4.95 4.88
N LEU A 163 -7.51 5.19 3.87
CA LEU A 163 -6.92 4.17 3.02
C LEU A 163 -5.41 4.44 2.87
N LEU A 164 -4.60 3.42 3.10
CA LEU A 164 -3.16 3.44 2.89
C LEU A 164 -2.83 2.58 1.67
N LEU A 165 -2.17 3.17 0.70
CA LEU A 165 -1.67 2.50 -0.50
C LEU A 165 -0.16 2.34 -0.40
N LEU A 166 0.34 1.13 -0.44
CA LEU A 166 1.75 0.79 -0.32
C LEU A 166 2.19 0.05 -1.60
N ASP A 167 3.02 0.68 -2.42
CA ASP A 167 3.52 0.09 -3.67
C ASP A 167 4.96 -0.37 -3.46
N GLU A 168 5.16 -1.68 -3.29
CA GLU A 168 6.44 -2.34 -2.98
C GLU A 168 7.23 -1.68 -1.82
N PRO A 169 6.58 -1.43 -0.68
CA PRO A 169 7.14 -0.57 0.37
C PRO A 169 8.38 -1.17 1.06
N PHE A 170 8.67 -2.45 0.88
CA PHE A 170 9.78 -3.13 1.56
C PHE A 170 10.85 -3.61 0.59
N SER A 171 10.77 -3.20 -0.68
CA SER A 171 11.78 -3.51 -1.70
C SER A 171 13.13 -2.87 -1.36
N GLY A 172 14.22 -3.52 -1.76
CA GLY A 172 15.58 -2.99 -1.58
C GLY A 172 16.12 -3.02 -0.13
N LEU A 173 15.37 -3.57 0.83
CA LEU A 173 15.83 -3.75 2.21
C LEU A 173 16.53 -5.10 2.39
N ASP A 174 17.55 -5.12 3.24
CA ASP A 174 18.14 -6.38 3.70
C ASP A 174 17.13 -7.18 4.55
N THR A 175 17.36 -8.48 4.66
CA THR A 175 16.43 -9.43 5.32
C THR A 175 16.11 -9.06 6.77
N MET A 176 17.11 -8.62 7.56
CA MET A 176 16.89 -8.29 8.97
C MET A 176 16.09 -7.00 9.15
N THR A 177 16.43 -5.98 8.37
CA THR A 177 15.71 -4.71 8.34
C THR A 177 14.27 -4.91 7.87
N ARG A 178 14.05 -5.70 6.80
CA ARG A 178 12.73 -6.05 6.28
C ARG A 178 11.87 -6.70 7.35
N LYS A 179 12.38 -7.74 8.03
CA LYS A 179 11.65 -8.40 9.13
C LYS A 179 11.23 -7.42 10.22
N SER A 180 12.17 -6.56 10.66
CA SER A 180 11.87 -5.54 11.68
C SER A 180 10.78 -4.56 11.25
N ILE A 181 10.77 -4.14 9.98
CA ILE A 181 9.73 -3.21 9.47
C ILE A 181 8.39 -3.93 9.30
N HIS A 182 8.37 -5.21 8.90
CA HIS A 182 7.14 -6.00 8.87
C HIS A 182 6.48 -6.10 10.26
N GLU A 183 7.26 -6.42 11.29
CA GLU A 183 6.77 -6.46 12.66
C GLU A 183 6.20 -5.10 13.10
N GLN A 184 6.87 -4.01 12.74
CA GLN A 184 6.40 -2.65 13.04
C GLN A 184 5.14 -2.28 12.25
N PHE A 185 5.01 -2.70 11.00
CA PHE A 185 3.80 -2.52 10.22
C PHE A 185 2.60 -3.24 10.86
N LEU A 186 2.79 -4.49 11.30
CA LEU A 186 1.77 -5.23 12.01
C LEU A 186 1.41 -4.58 13.37
N ASP A 187 2.41 -4.09 14.11
CA ASP A 187 2.18 -3.34 15.35
C ASP A 187 1.40 -2.05 15.10
N MET A 188 1.76 -1.31 14.06
CA MET A 188 1.05 -0.13 13.62
C MET A 188 -0.41 -0.45 13.30
N GLN A 189 -0.67 -1.50 12.53
CA GLN A 189 -2.04 -1.92 12.18
C GLN A 189 -2.85 -2.33 13.42
N ARG A 190 -2.20 -2.90 14.45
CA ARG A 190 -2.88 -3.22 15.73
C ARG A 190 -3.23 -1.97 16.55
N GLN A 191 -2.34 -0.97 16.57
CA GLN A 191 -2.50 0.24 17.38
C GLN A 191 -3.34 1.32 16.70
N ALA A 192 -3.21 1.46 15.40
CA ALA A 192 -3.90 2.44 14.57
C ALA A 192 -4.38 1.78 13.26
N PRO A 193 -5.46 0.98 13.32
CA PRO A 193 -5.97 0.27 12.15
C PRO A 193 -6.31 1.22 11.01
N VAL A 194 -5.78 0.94 9.83
CA VAL A 194 -6.10 1.67 8.61
C VAL A 194 -6.27 0.67 7.46
N SER A 195 -7.32 0.86 6.66
CA SER A 195 -7.49 0.03 5.44
C SER A 195 -6.25 0.15 4.58
N THR A 196 -5.66 -0.98 4.18
CA THR A 196 -4.39 -0.95 3.44
C THR A 196 -4.48 -1.80 2.18
N VAL A 197 -4.00 -1.27 1.06
CA VAL A 197 -3.69 -2.04 -0.15
C VAL A 197 -2.18 -2.12 -0.27
N LEU A 198 -1.64 -3.32 -0.09
CA LEU A 198 -0.21 -3.61 -0.14
C LEU A 198 0.12 -4.28 -1.47
N VAL A 199 0.85 -3.61 -2.34
CA VAL A 199 1.39 -4.20 -3.55
C VAL A 199 2.77 -4.76 -3.27
N THR A 200 2.98 -6.02 -3.64
CA THR A 200 4.29 -6.68 -3.54
C THR A 200 4.46 -7.74 -4.62
N HIS A 201 5.70 -8.09 -4.91
CA HIS A 201 6.05 -9.28 -5.69
C HIS A 201 6.56 -10.41 -4.79
N ASP A 202 6.67 -10.19 -3.47
CA ASP A 202 7.12 -11.16 -2.49
C ASP A 202 5.90 -11.88 -1.87
N PRO A 203 5.73 -13.20 -2.12
CA PRO A 203 4.61 -13.96 -1.56
C PRO A 203 4.62 -13.98 -0.03
N GLN A 204 5.81 -13.98 0.61
CA GLN A 204 5.92 -13.99 2.05
C GLN A 204 5.36 -12.72 2.67
N GLU A 205 5.64 -11.55 2.07
CA GLU A 205 5.07 -10.28 2.48
C GLU A 205 3.55 -10.30 2.34
N ALA A 206 3.05 -10.73 1.17
CA ALA A 206 1.62 -10.79 0.89
C ALA A 206 0.87 -11.65 1.91
N ILE A 207 1.40 -12.83 2.24
CA ILE A 207 0.76 -13.78 3.16
C ILE A 207 0.86 -13.31 4.62
N ASN A 208 2.02 -12.80 5.04
CA ASN A 208 2.23 -12.46 6.44
C ASN A 208 1.62 -11.13 6.87
N LEU A 209 1.41 -10.21 5.92
CA LEU A 209 1.00 -8.83 6.22
C LEU A 209 -0.44 -8.53 5.83
N SER A 210 -1.17 -9.45 5.22
CA SER A 210 -2.53 -9.20 4.76
C SER A 210 -3.58 -10.18 5.28
N HIS A 211 -4.83 -9.78 5.20
CA HIS A 211 -6.00 -10.60 5.48
C HIS A 211 -6.51 -11.25 4.20
N ASP A 212 -6.56 -10.46 3.12
CA ASP A 212 -6.99 -10.89 1.80
C ASP A 212 -5.83 -10.80 0.80
N LEU A 213 -5.87 -11.67 -0.20
CA LEU A 213 -4.89 -11.76 -1.27
C LEU A 213 -5.57 -11.66 -2.64
N VAL A 214 -5.10 -10.71 -3.43
CA VAL A 214 -5.39 -10.61 -4.87
C VAL A 214 -4.16 -11.10 -5.64
N VAL A 215 -4.32 -12.11 -6.47
CA VAL A 215 -3.27 -12.55 -7.40
C VAL A 215 -3.59 -12.01 -8.79
N ILE A 216 -2.66 -11.21 -9.34
CA ILE A 216 -2.82 -10.60 -10.66
C ILE A 216 -1.74 -11.09 -11.64
N ARG A 217 -2.14 -11.39 -12.87
CA ARG A 217 -1.24 -11.80 -13.96
C ARG A 217 -1.70 -11.18 -15.28
N ARG A 218 -0.78 -10.50 -15.98
CA ARG A 218 -1.05 -9.89 -17.28
C ARG A 218 -2.32 -9.05 -17.31
N GLY A 219 -2.50 -8.19 -16.30
CA GLY A 219 -3.64 -7.28 -16.18
C GLY A 219 -4.95 -7.94 -15.73
N ARG A 220 -5.00 -9.24 -15.49
CA ARG A 220 -6.21 -9.97 -15.06
C ARG A 220 -6.08 -10.50 -13.64
N VAL A 221 -7.13 -10.38 -12.85
CA VAL A 221 -7.23 -11.04 -11.54
C VAL A 221 -7.37 -12.55 -11.76
N GLN A 222 -6.45 -13.31 -11.17
CA GLN A 222 -6.44 -14.77 -11.25
C GLN A 222 -7.23 -15.40 -10.11
N GLN A 223 -7.11 -14.81 -8.92
CA GLN A 223 -7.84 -15.23 -7.72
C GLN A 223 -7.86 -14.06 -6.72
N TYR A 224 -8.93 -13.99 -5.94
CA TYR A 224 -9.09 -13.07 -4.82
C TYR A 224 -9.86 -13.77 -3.71
N GLY A 225 -9.43 -13.56 -2.47
CA GLY A 225 -10.08 -14.08 -1.27
C GLY A 225 -9.19 -13.98 -0.03
N PRO A 226 -9.66 -14.52 1.10
CA PRO A 226 -8.82 -14.64 2.30
C PRO A 226 -7.50 -15.36 1.99
N VAL A 227 -6.41 -14.91 2.62
CA VAL A 227 -5.08 -15.52 2.42
C VAL A 227 -5.13 -17.03 2.58
N SER A 228 -5.81 -17.54 3.62
CA SER A 228 -5.94 -18.98 3.88
C SER A 228 -6.65 -19.75 2.75
N GLU A 229 -7.62 -19.12 2.10
CA GLU A 229 -8.34 -19.72 0.96
C GLU A 229 -7.47 -19.73 -0.29
N VAL A 230 -6.84 -18.61 -0.63
CA VAL A 230 -6.01 -18.49 -1.83
C VAL A 230 -4.79 -19.43 -1.76
N THR A 231 -4.18 -19.56 -0.58
CA THR A 231 -3.03 -20.43 -0.38
C THR A 231 -3.43 -21.90 -0.26
N GLY A 232 -4.54 -22.21 0.38
CA GLY A 232 -5.01 -23.59 0.60
C GLY A 232 -5.75 -24.20 -0.60
N ASN A 233 -6.36 -23.36 -1.45
CA ASN A 233 -7.12 -23.79 -2.62
C ASN A 233 -6.83 -22.91 -3.85
N PRO A 234 -5.60 -22.96 -4.40
CA PRO A 234 -5.21 -22.14 -5.55
C PRO A 234 -6.02 -22.45 -6.80
N ALA A 235 -6.59 -21.43 -7.44
CA ALA A 235 -7.49 -21.56 -8.58
C ALA A 235 -6.80 -22.09 -9.86
N ASN A 236 -5.48 -21.97 -9.97
CA ASN A 236 -4.69 -22.47 -11.10
C ASN A 236 -3.21 -22.63 -10.71
N ASP A 237 -2.43 -23.22 -11.62
CA ASP A 237 -1.01 -23.50 -11.39
C ASP A 237 -0.19 -22.23 -11.11
N TYR A 238 -0.51 -21.10 -11.77
CA TYR A 238 0.19 -19.85 -11.53
C TYR A 238 0.02 -19.35 -10.08
N VAL A 239 -1.20 -19.44 -9.54
CA VAL A 239 -1.46 -19.06 -8.14
C VAL A 239 -0.74 -20.03 -7.21
N ARG A 240 -0.80 -21.33 -7.52
CA ARG A 240 -0.10 -22.36 -6.76
C ARG A 240 1.40 -22.10 -6.71
N ASP A 241 2.04 -21.87 -7.87
CA ASP A 241 3.48 -21.65 -7.97
C ASP A 241 3.92 -20.41 -7.20
N LEU A 242 3.12 -19.32 -7.24
CA LEU A 242 3.39 -18.12 -6.44
C LEU A 242 3.30 -18.39 -4.94
N CYS A 243 2.31 -19.16 -4.51
CA CYS A 243 2.13 -19.47 -3.08
C CYS A 243 3.14 -20.51 -2.58
N THR A 244 3.54 -21.50 -3.40
CA THR A 244 4.50 -22.56 -3.02
C THR A 244 5.97 -22.12 -3.12
N ALA A 245 6.29 -21.01 -3.76
CA ALA A 245 7.63 -20.41 -3.69
C ALA A 245 8.11 -20.15 -2.23
N LEU A 246 7.20 -20.31 -1.26
CA LEU A 246 7.46 -20.24 0.18
C LEU A 246 8.14 -21.50 0.76
N GLU A 247 7.88 -22.67 0.20
CA GLU A 247 8.35 -23.96 0.76
C GLU A 247 9.80 -24.26 0.39
N SER A 248 10.38 -23.54 -0.57
CA SER A 248 11.71 -23.81 -1.13
C SER A 248 12.86 -23.03 -0.50
N LEU A 249 12.61 -22.19 0.52
CA LEU A 249 13.69 -21.60 1.32
C LEU A 249 14.04 -22.56 2.46
N PRO A 250 15.32 -23.02 2.56
CA PRO A 250 15.73 -23.89 3.65
C PRO A 250 15.47 -23.17 4.97
N VAL A 251 14.67 -23.80 5.84
CA VAL A 251 14.63 -23.46 7.27
C VAL A 251 16.06 -23.51 7.74
N ALA A 252 16.67 -22.35 8.01
CA ALA A 252 17.99 -22.28 8.62
C ALA A 252 17.86 -23.00 9.97
N GLY A 253 18.40 -24.24 9.99
CA GLY A 253 18.46 -25.06 11.19
C GLY A 253 19.24 -24.34 12.29
N HIS A 254 18.77 -24.57 13.46
CA HIS A 254 19.20 -24.11 14.79
C HIS A 254 20.68 -23.85 14.98
#